data_3851a3b8fddfb31e442ac6da7a371be4
#
_entry.id   3851a3b8fddfb31e442ac6da7a371be4
#
_cell.length_a   1.000
_cell.length_b   1.000
_cell.length_c   1.000
_cell.angle_alpha   90.00
_cell.angle_beta   90.00
_cell.angle_gamma   90.00
#
_symmetry.space_group_name_H-M   'P 1'
#
loop_
_entity.id
_entity.type
_entity.pdbx_description
1 polymer ?
#
loop_
_entity_poly.entity_id
_entity_poly.type
_entity_poly.pdbx_seq_one_letter_code
_entity_poly.pdbx_strand_id
1 'polypeptide(L)'
;MAGRREICEFDDEYWCEICEDPIDYEMKGRVKGHCRTCSVAVRQARRHGLTVWKVNAILRVQDDECALCGEHPGDGGMEGMSFWHIDHDHACCDGPHSCGKCVRGLLCKACNLYGISWYERLPDRCRDWARLNAYLADPPARRPEAAISTWGDVTGIRARDGSFASWRSTRPL
;
A
#
# COMPACT_ATOMS: atom_id res chain seq x y z
N MET A 1 -11.23 36.42 44.51
CA MET A 1 -10.04 35.70 44.02
C MET A 1 -10.44 34.87 42.82
N ALA A 2 -10.14 35.36 41.64
CA ALA A 2 -10.49 34.65 40.40
C ALA A 2 -9.35 33.69 40.04
N GLY A 3 -9.62 32.41 40.11
CA GLY A 3 -8.68 31.38 39.70
C GLY A 3 -8.43 31.48 38.19
N ARG A 4 -7.18 31.73 37.78
CA ARG A 4 -6.73 31.58 36.41
C ARG A 4 -6.89 30.11 36.07
N ARG A 5 -7.73 29.83 35.07
CA ARG A 5 -7.66 28.56 34.33
C ARG A 5 -6.36 28.60 33.54
N GLU A 6 -5.40 27.79 33.94
CA GLU A 6 -4.28 27.48 33.10
C GLU A 6 -4.81 26.83 31.81
N ILE A 7 -4.64 27.54 30.72
CA ILE A 7 -4.84 26.98 29.37
C ILE A 7 -3.71 26.00 29.21
N CYS A 8 -4.00 24.71 29.22
CA CYS A 8 -3.06 23.70 28.79
C CYS A 8 -2.79 23.97 27.31
N GLU A 9 -1.62 24.55 27.04
CA GLU A 9 -1.07 24.58 25.68
C GLU A 9 -0.82 23.13 25.28
N PHE A 10 -1.72 22.59 24.47
CA PHE A 10 -1.51 21.33 23.77
C PHE A 10 -0.64 21.63 22.56
N ASP A 11 0.64 21.85 22.78
CA ASP A 11 1.66 22.01 21.74
C ASP A 11 2.38 20.69 21.40
N ASP A 12 1.66 19.60 21.41
CA ASP A 12 2.14 18.38 20.77
C ASP A 12 1.36 18.18 19.47
N GLU A 13 1.80 18.85 18.41
CA GLU A 13 1.42 18.50 17.04
C GLU A 13 1.86 17.05 16.78
N TYR A 14 0.91 16.13 16.88
CA TYR A 14 1.16 14.75 16.53
C TYR A 14 1.23 14.62 15.00
N TRP A 15 2.41 14.29 14.52
CA TRP A 15 2.64 14.02 13.11
C TRP A 15 2.59 12.51 12.83
N CYS A 16 2.05 12.16 11.66
CA CYS A 16 2.07 10.79 11.20
C CYS A 16 3.48 10.40 10.74
N GLU A 17 4.07 9.38 11.34
CA GLU A 17 5.42 8.91 11.01
C GLU A 17 5.56 8.39 9.56
N ILE A 18 4.43 8.20 8.84
CA ILE A 18 4.42 7.66 7.47
C ILE A 18 4.14 8.73 6.43
N CYS A 19 3.08 9.51 6.59
CA CYS A 19 2.71 10.54 5.61
C CYS A 19 3.20 11.94 6.00
N GLU A 20 3.78 12.08 7.19
CA GLU A 20 4.25 13.37 7.74
C GLU A 20 3.15 14.45 7.80
N ASP A 21 1.87 14.04 7.75
CA ASP A 21 0.73 14.94 7.94
C ASP A 21 0.43 15.09 9.43
N PRO A 22 -0.06 16.26 9.88
CA PRO A 22 -0.54 16.44 11.24
C PRO A 22 -1.72 15.51 11.53
N ILE A 23 -1.77 14.97 12.74
CA ILE A 23 -2.81 14.05 13.16
C ILE A 23 -3.76 14.76 14.11
N ASP A 24 -4.94 15.14 13.63
CA ASP A 24 -6.05 15.55 14.49
C ASP A 24 -6.49 14.41 15.40
N TYR A 25 -7.06 14.73 16.54
CA TYR A 25 -7.59 13.75 17.48
C TYR A 25 -8.57 12.77 16.82
N GLU A 26 -9.44 13.26 15.93
CA GLU A 26 -10.40 12.45 15.18
C GLU A 26 -9.75 11.57 14.10
N MET A 27 -8.60 12.00 13.59
CA MET A 27 -7.82 11.29 12.56
C MET A 27 -6.79 10.32 13.14
N LYS A 28 -6.79 10.16 14.46
CA LYS A 28 -5.85 9.27 15.15
C LYS A 28 -6.09 7.81 14.76
N GLY A 29 -5.02 7.16 14.30
CA GLY A 29 -5.05 5.76 13.93
C GLY A 29 -4.98 4.82 15.14
N ARG A 30 -5.25 3.53 14.89
CA ARG A 30 -5.10 2.48 15.92
C ARG A 30 -3.64 2.12 16.19
N VAL A 31 -2.73 2.48 15.30
CA VAL A 31 -1.29 2.31 15.48
C VAL A 31 -0.75 3.63 16.01
N LYS A 32 -0.03 3.60 17.12
CA LYS A 32 0.57 4.80 17.74
C LYS A 32 1.50 5.46 16.72
N GLY A 33 1.48 6.78 16.62
CA GLY A 33 2.31 7.55 15.69
C GLY A 33 1.79 7.56 14.24
N HIS A 34 0.58 7.02 13.96
CA HIS A 34 0.04 6.99 12.62
C HIS A 34 -1.38 7.57 12.55
N CYS A 35 -1.68 8.29 11.48
CA CYS A 35 -3.04 8.68 11.17
C CYS A 35 -3.90 7.45 10.84
N ARG A 36 -5.22 7.64 10.75
CA ARG A 36 -6.17 6.54 10.51
C ARG A 36 -5.86 5.77 9.22
N THR A 37 -5.59 6.49 8.14
CA THR A 37 -5.27 5.93 6.81
C THR A 37 -3.98 5.09 6.86
N CYS A 38 -2.89 5.67 7.39
CA CYS A 38 -1.62 4.97 7.50
C CYS A 38 -1.69 3.77 8.45
N SER A 39 -2.51 3.83 9.51
CA SER A 39 -2.76 2.68 10.38
C SER A 39 -3.42 1.51 9.65
N VAL A 40 -4.32 1.77 8.69
CA VAL A 40 -4.92 0.73 7.85
C VAL A 40 -3.86 0.13 6.94
N ALA A 41 -3.06 0.98 6.29
CA ALA A 41 -1.97 0.59 5.40
C ALA A 41 -0.96 -0.33 6.10
N VAL A 42 -0.49 0.07 7.29
CA VAL A 42 0.45 -0.73 8.10
C VAL A 42 -0.12 -2.10 8.46
N ARG A 43 -1.38 -2.15 8.88
CA ARG A 43 -2.01 -3.42 9.23
C ARG A 43 -2.18 -4.34 8.04
N GLN A 44 -2.54 -3.79 6.89
CA GLN A 44 -2.66 -4.56 5.65
C GLN A 44 -1.30 -5.09 5.21
N ALA A 45 -0.27 -4.25 5.16
CA ALA A 45 1.08 -4.67 4.84
C ALA A 45 1.57 -5.80 5.75
N ARG A 46 1.38 -5.66 7.06
CA ARG A 46 1.77 -6.69 8.06
C ARG A 46 1.08 -8.04 7.85
N ARG A 47 -0.19 -8.06 7.42
CA ARG A 47 -0.90 -9.31 7.08
C ARG A 47 -0.22 -10.08 5.96
N HIS A 48 0.48 -9.36 5.10
CA HIS A 48 1.21 -9.94 3.97
C HIS A 48 2.72 -10.01 4.21
N GLY A 49 3.18 -9.92 5.46
CA GLY A 49 4.60 -9.99 5.81
C GLY A 49 5.44 -8.84 5.22
N LEU A 50 4.80 -7.72 4.91
CA LEU A 50 5.44 -6.54 4.33
C LEU A 50 5.50 -5.39 5.33
N THR A 51 6.38 -4.45 5.04
CA THR A 51 6.32 -3.09 5.59
C THR A 51 5.49 -2.20 4.66
N VAL A 52 4.96 -1.10 5.16
CA VAL A 52 4.28 -0.09 4.33
C VAL A 52 5.24 0.48 3.28
N TRP A 53 6.50 0.62 3.60
CA TRP A 53 7.55 1.08 2.70
C TRP A 53 7.76 0.15 1.50
N LYS A 54 7.75 -1.17 1.75
CA LYS A 54 7.81 -2.17 0.67
C LYS A 54 6.59 -2.07 -0.24
N VAL A 55 5.41 -1.87 0.34
CA VAL A 55 4.18 -1.66 -0.44
C VAL A 55 4.30 -0.42 -1.32
N ASN A 56 4.81 0.70 -0.77
CA ASN A 56 5.04 1.93 -1.53
C ASN A 56 6.07 1.74 -2.66
N ALA A 57 7.13 0.97 -2.41
CA ALA A 57 8.12 0.66 -3.44
C ALA A 57 7.51 -0.15 -4.58
N ILE A 58 6.64 -1.11 -4.28
CA ILE A 58 5.92 -1.87 -5.29
C ILE A 58 4.99 -0.95 -6.11
N LEU A 59 4.25 -0.04 -5.45
CA LEU A 59 3.38 0.92 -6.14
C LEU A 59 4.15 1.80 -7.12
N ARG A 60 5.33 2.29 -6.74
CA ARG A 60 6.19 3.08 -7.64
C ARG A 60 6.64 2.31 -8.86
N VAL A 61 6.98 1.03 -8.70
CA VAL A 61 7.31 0.15 -9.84
C VAL A 61 6.14 -0.05 -10.77
N GLN A 62 4.92 0.18 -10.26
CA GLN A 62 3.66 0.06 -10.99
C GLN A 62 3.11 1.44 -11.43
N ASP A 63 3.86 2.54 -11.25
CA ASP A 63 3.42 3.91 -11.54
C ASP A 63 2.10 4.29 -10.85
N ASP A 64 1.89 3.77 -9.60
CA ASP A 64 0.66 3.91 -8.81
C ASP A 64 -0.60 3.36 -9.49
N GLU A 65 -0.43 2.41 -10.42
CA GLU A 65 -1.48 1.76 -11.18
C GLU A 65 -1.62 0.28 -10.83
N CYS A 66 -2.79 -0.29 -11.11
CA CYS A 66 -3.00 -1.72 -11.02
C CYS A 66 -2.10 -2.47 -12.02
N ALA A 67 -1.26 -3.38 -11.54
CA ALA A 67 -0.31 -4.10 -12.39
C ALA A 67 -0.97 -4.89 -13.53
N LEU A 68 -2.28 -5.15 -13.47
CA LEU A 68 -3.00 -5.88 -14.51
C LEU A 68 -3.80 -4.98 -15.43
N CYS A 69 -4.58 -4.03 -14.95
CA CYS A 69 -5.41 -3.21 -15.86
C CYS A 69 -4.79 -1.84 -16.16
N GLY A 70 -3.77 -1.41 -15.43
CA GLY A 70 -3.20 -0.07 -15.60
C GLY A 70 -4.10 1.05 -15.06
N GLU A 71 -5.17 0.71 -14.36
CA GLU A 71 -6.10 1.68 -13.79
C GLU A 71 -5.76 1.94 -12.34
N HIS A 72 -5.85 3.18 -11.91
CA HIS A 72 -5.89 3.48 -10.48
C HIS A 72 -7.22 2.98 -9.91
N PRO A 73 -7.24 2.28 -8.76
CA PRO A 73 -8.46 1.66 -8.24
C PRO A 73 -9.57 2.63 -7.88
N GLY A 74 -9.35 3.92 -8.07
CA GLY A 74 -10.32 4.96 -7.78
C GLY A 74 -10.60 5.13 -6.29
N ASP A 75 -11.22 6.24 -5.95
CA ASP A 75 -11.52 6.54 -4.54
C ASP A 75 -12.83 5.89 -4.07
N GLY A 76 -13.17 4.71 -4.50
CA GLY A 76 -14.42 3.96 -4.20
C GLY A 76 -15.19 4.29 -2.91
N GLY A 77 -15.09 5.51 -2.44
CA GLY A 77 -15.77 6.05 -1.27
C GLY A 77 -15.15 5.70 0.08
N MET A 78 -14.06 4.95 0.10
CA MET A 78 -13.32 4.64 1.33
C MET A 78 -11.87 5.08 1.20
N GLU A 79 -11.42 5.90 2.12
CA GLU A 79 -10.08 6.46 2.15
C GLU A 79 -9.00 5.39 2.41
N GLY A 80 -7.90 5.45 1.68
CA GLY A 80 -6.65 4.76 1.97
C GLY A 80 -6.43 3.42 1.25
N MET A 81 -5.46 2.67 1.72
CA MET A 81 -4.99 1.39 1.16
C MET A 81 -6.03 0.29 0.98
N SER A 82 -7.25 0.46 1.48
CA SER A 82 -8.32 -0.52 1.31
C SER A 82 -8.70 -0.79 -0.15
N PHE A 83 -8.24 0.05 -1.08
CA PHE A 83 -8.46 -0.13 -2.52
C PHE A 83 -7.46 -1.08 -3.17
N TRP A 84 -6.26 -1.15 -2.61
CA TRP A 84 -5.22 -2.02 -3.10
C TRP A 84 -5.32 -3.41 -2.50
N HIS A 85 -5.39 -4.41 -3.35
CA HIS A 85 -5.25 -5.80 -2.97
C HIS A 85 -3.80 -6.24 -3.17
N ILE A 86 -3.18 -6.71 -2.10
CA ILE A 86 -1.84 -7.29 -2.15
C ILE A 86 -1.98 -8.71 -2.70
N ASP A 87 -1.60 -8.88 -3.96
CA ASP A 87 -1.61 -10.18 -4.60
C ASP A 87 -0.39 -11.01 -4.24
N HIS A 88 -0.59 -12.29 -4.05
CA HIS A 88 0.47 -13.22 -3.67
C HIS A 88 0.21 -14.62 -4.25
N ASP A 89 1.26 -15.43 -4.30
CA ASP A 89 1.19 -16.79 -4.80
C ASP A 89 0.51 -17.72 -3.77
N HIS A 90 -0.67 -18.20 -4.13
CA HIS A 90 -1.45 -19.09 -3.28
C HIS A 90 -0.86 -20.52 -3.18
N ALA A 91 0.04 -20.90 -4.08
CA ALA A 91 0.80 -22.14 -3.93
C ALA A 91 1.83 -22.06 -2.79
N CYS A 92 2.30 -20.84 -2.48
CA CYS A 92 3.21 -20.61 -1.35
C CYS A 92 2.45 -20.36 -0.04
N CYS A 93 1.40 -19.54 -0.07
CA CYS A 93 0.62 -19.17 1.09
C CYS A 93 -0.86 -19.26 0.74
N ASP A 94 -1.53 -20.29 1.21
CA ASP A 94 -2.97 -20.46 1.02
C ASP A 94 -3.75 -19.57 1.97
N GLY A 95 -4.71 -18.80 1.44
CA GLY A 95 -5.58 -17.94 2.23
C GLY A 95 -5.27 -16.43 2.14
N PRO A 96 -5.82 -15.62 3.11
CA PRO A 96 -5.82 -14.16 3.00
C PRO A 96 -4.54 -13.47 3.51
N HIS A 97 -3.52 -14.23 3.89
CA HIS A 97 -2.27 -13.74 4.44
C HIS A 97 -1.09 -14.35 3.65
N SER A 98 0.03 -13.64 3.64
CA SER A 98 1.23 -14.14 2.97
C SER A 98 2.50 -13.93 3.80
N CYS A 99 3.55 -14.65 3.44
CA CYS A 99 4.86 -14.58 4.10
C CYS A 99 5.72 -13.38 3.67
N GLY A 100 5.23 -12.55 2.76
CA GLY A 100 5.95 -11.43 2.16
C GLY A 100 6.83 -11.83 0.96
N LYS A 101 7.38 -13.04 0.95
CA LYS A 101 8.27 -13.51 -0.12
C LYS A 101 7.54 -13.88 -1.40
N CYS A 102 6.27 -14.26 -1.28
CA CYS A 102 5.42 -14.70 -2.40
C CYS A 102 4.52 -13.57 -2.94
N VAL A 103 4.64 -12.36 -2.43
CA VAL A 103 3.91 -11.21 -2.96
C VAL A 103 4.35 -10.93 -4.39
N ARG A 104 3.38 -10.71 -5.26
CA ARG A 104 3.58 -10.45 -6.69
C ARG A 104 3.40 -8.98 -7.05
N GLY A 105 2.39 -8.32 -6.49
CA GLY A 105 2.10 -6.92 -6.79
C GLY A 105 0.86 -6.42 -6.09
N LEU A 106 0.45 -5.23 -6.50
CA LEU A 106 -0.75 -4.57 -6.03
C LEU A 106 -1.76 -4.48 -7.17
N LEU A 107 -2.96 -4.94 -6.90
CA LEU A 107 -4.02 -5.02 -7.89
C LEU A 107 -5.26 -4.27 -7.38
N CYS A 108 -6.09 -3.79 -8.29
CA CYS A 108 -7.43 -3.39 -7.93
C CYS A 108 -8.27 -4.63 -7.53
N LYS A 109 -9.38 -4.42 -6.86
CA LYS A 109 -10.26 -5.49 -6.39
C LYS A 109 -10.71 -6.42 -7.51
N ALA A 110 -11.11 -5.84 -8.64
CA ALA A 110 -11.58 -6.62 -9.78
C ALA A 110 -10.50 -7.53 -10.35
N CYS A 111 -9.30 -7.01 -10.59
CA CYS A 111 -8.17 -7.77 -11.10
C CYS A 111 -7.71 -8.85 -10.13
N ASN A 112 -7.71 -8.58 -8.82
CA ASN A 112 -7.31 -9.57 -7.83
C ASN A 112 -8.34 -10.69 -7.68
N LEU A 113 -9.61 -10.38 -7.46
CA LEU A 113 -10.63 -11.36 -7.15
C LEU A 113 -11.17 -12.09 -8.39
N TYR A 114 -11.38 -11.38 -9.48
CA TYR A 114 -12.02 -11.91 -10.68
C TYR A 114 -11.06 -12.14 -11.84
N GLY A 115 -9.90 -11.48 -11.84
CA GLY A 115 -8.86 -11.67 -12.84
C GLY A 115 -7.92 -12.80 -12.47
N ILE A 116 -6.89 -12.49 -11.67
CA ILE A 116 -5.80 -13.44 -11.40
C ILE A 116 -6.26 -14.68 -10.63
N SER A 117 -7.12 -14.53 -9.61
CA SER A 117 -7.61 -15.67 -8.83
C SER A 117 -8.44 -16.65 -9.63
N TRP A 118 -9.17 -16.16 -10.64
CA TRP A 118 -9.89 -17.03 -11.58
C TRP A 118 -8.91 -17.70 -12.55
N TYR A 119 -7.97 -16.93 -13.10
CA TYR A 119 -7.01 -17.40 -14.10
C TYR A 119 -6.14 -18.54 -13.57
N GLU A 120 -5.67 -18.45 -12.37
CA GLU A 120 -4.85 -19.50 -11.73
C GLU A 120 -5.60 -20.83 -11.50
N ARG A 121 -6.93 -20.81 -11.50
CA ARG A 121 -7.75 -22.02 -11.39
C ARG A 121 -8.01 -22.70 -12.74
N LEU A 122 -7.69 -22.03 -13.83
CA LEU A 122 -7.84 -22.64 -15.15
C LEU A 122 -6.80 -23.75 -15.35
N PRO A 123 -7.13 -24.80 -16.10
CA PRO A 123 -6.12 -25.73 -16.60
C PRO A 123 -5.06 -25.02 -17.42
N ASP A 124 -3.81 -25.45 -17.36
CA ASP A 124 -2.68 -24.78 -18.02
C ASP A 124 -2.93 -24.52 -19.51
N ARG A 125 -3.57 -25.46 -20.24
CA ARG A 125 -3.95 -25.31 -21.65
C ARG A 125 -4.92 -24.14 -21.94
N CYS A 126 -5.56 -23.59 -20.88
CA CYS A 126 -6.50 -22.48 -20.97
C CYS A 126 -5.90 -21.16 -20.45
N ARG A 127 -4.62 -21.17 -20.01
CA ARG A 127 -3.92 -19.99 -19.51
C ARG A 127 -3.12 -19.32 -20.64
N ASP A 128 -3.81 -18.73 -21.59
CA ASP A 128 -3.24 -18.14 -22.81
C ASP A 128 -3.30 -16.60 -22.84
N TRP A 129 -3.74 -15.95 -21.76
CA TRP A 129 -3.83 -14.50 -21.71
C TRP A 129 -2.46 -13.86 -21.45
N ALA A 130 -1.89 -13.30 -22.51
CA ALA A 130 -0.53 -12.76 -22.52
C ALA A 130 -0.25 -11.81 -21.35
N ARG A 131 -1.19 -10.92 -21.01
CA ARG A 131 -1.02 -9.93 -19.93
C ARG A 131 -0.95 -10.58 -18.54
N LEU A 132 -1.78 -11.57 -18.28
CA LEU A 132 -1.76 -12.31 -17.02
C LEU A 132 -0.51 -13.17 -16.92
N ASN A 133 -0.10 -13.81 -18.01
CA ASN A 133 1.14 -14.59 -18.06
C ASN A 133 2.36 -13.71 -17.85
N ALA A 134 2.42 -12.53 -18.45
CA ALA A 134 3.51 -11.57 -18.26
C ALA A 134 3.61 -11.12 -16.79
N TYR A 135 2.48 -10.81 -16.15
CA TYR A 135 2.43 -10.46 -14.74
C TYR A 135 2.92 -11.58 -13.82
N LEU A 136 2.53 -12.83 -14.11
CA LEU A 136 2.97 -13.99 -13.33
C LEU A 136 4.46 -14.31 -13.54
N ALA A 137 4.97 -14.08 -14.75
CA ALA A 137 6.38 -14.33 -15.08
C ALA A 137 7.34 -13.29 -14.50
N ASP A 138 6.93 -12.00 -14.50
CA ASP A 138 7.74 -10.88 -13.97
C ASP A 138 6.92 -9.99 -13.03
N PRO A 139 6.63 -10.47 -11.80
CA PRO A 139 5.82 -9.73 -10.85
C PRO A 139 6.51 -8.45 -10.36
N PRO A 140 5.84 -7.29 -10.31
CA PRO A 140 6.42 -6.02 -9.88
C PRO A 140 7.11 -6.07 -8.52
N ALA A 141 6.57 -6.83 -7.56
CA ALA A 141 7.14 -6.94 -6.23
C ALA A 141 8.50 -7.66 -6.17
N ARG A 142 8.87 -8.38 -7.23
CA ARG A 142 10.15 -9.12 -7.36
C ARG A 142 11.19 -8.35 -8.13
N ARG A 143 10.84 -7.26 -8.78
CA ARG A 143 11.79 -6.42 -9.52
C ARG A 143 12.78 -5.75 -8.58
N PRO A 144 14.04 -5.53 -9.02
CA PRO A 144 15.07 -4.89 -8.19
C PRO A 144 14.65 -3.53 -7.65
N GLU A 145 13.91 -2.74 -8.42
CA GLU A 145 13.43 -1.41 -8.05
C GLU A 145 12.44 -1.42 -6.89
N ALA A 146 11.75 -2.54 -6.68
CA ALA A 146 10.91 -2.77 -5.52
C ALA A 146 11.69 -3.28 -4.30
N ALA A 147 12.99 -3.58 -4.44
CA ALA A 147 13.81 -4.05 -3.33
C ALA A 147 14.08 -2.89 -2.35
N ILE A 148 13.58 -3.02 -1.12
CA ILE A 148 13.94 -2.15 0.01
C ILE A 148 14.64 -3.03 1.02
N SER A 149 15.93 -2.82 1.24
CA SER A 149 16.73 -3.65 2.13
C SER A 149 16.73 -3.13 3.57
N THR A 150 16.69 -1.81 3.77
CA THR A 150 16.80 -1.18 5.11
C THR A 150 15.99 0.12 5.23
N TRP A 151 15.86 0.64 6.45
CA TRP A 151 15.35 1.99 6.74
C TRP A 151 16.10 3.08 5.98
N GLY A 152 17.43 2.93 5.78
CA GLY A 152 18.25 3.89 5.06
C GLY A 152 17.85 4.02 3.58
N ASP A 153 17.42 2.92 2.97
CA ASP A 153 16.97 2.93 1.57
C ASP A 153 15.64 3.68 1.41
N VAL A 154 14.85 3.73 2.49
CA VAL A 154 13.56 4.44 2.51
C VAL A 154 13.75 5.95 2.54
N THR A 155 14.76 6.45 3.25
CA THR A 155 15.05 7.89 3.32
C THR A 155 15.56 8.46 2.00
N GLY A 156 16.14 7.61 1.13
CA GLY A 156 16.52 7.96 -0.25
C GLY A 156 15.34 8.00 -1.23
N ILE A 157 14.18 7.51 -0.82
CA ILE A 157 12.97 7.42 -1.65
C ILE A 157 12.06 8.66 -1.45
N ARG A 158 12.57 9.79 -1.07
CA ARG A 158 11.84 11.05 -1.28
C ARG A 158 11.66 11.24 -2.77
N ALA A 159 10.44 11.46 -3.21
CA ALA A 159 10.22 11.97 -4.55
C ALA A 159 11.15 13.16 -4.76
N ARG A 160 11.61 13.39 -5.99
CA ARG A 160 12.54 14.50 -6.32
C ARG A 160 12.05 15.87 -5.87
N ASP A 161 10.75 16.01 -5.58
CA ASP A 161 10.07 17.19 -5.06
C ASP A 161 9.98 17.25 -3.53
N GLY A 162 10.54 16.26 -2.81
CA GLY A 162 10.51 16.20 -1.35
C GLY A 162 9.21 15.66 -0.77
N SER A 163 8.21 15.33 -1.59
CA SER A 163 6.99 14.68 -1.14
C SER A 163 7.24 13.18 -0.96
N PHE A 164 6.71 12.60 0.11
CA PHE A 164 6.40 11.18 0.10
C PHE A 164 5.39 10.97 -1.01
N ALA A 165 5.54 9.91 -1.80
CA ALA A 165 4.48 9.46 -2.67
C ALA A 165 3.27 9.24 -1.75
N SER A 166 2.45 10.27 -1.64
CA SER A 166 1.34 10.26 -0.72
C SER A 166 0.36 9.23 -1.25
N TRP A 167 -0.22 8.48 -0.36
CA TRP A 167 -1.40 7.68 -0.64
C TRP A 167 -2.58 8.53 -1.12
N ARG A 168 -2.40 9.82 -1.20
CA ARG A 168 -3.33 10.78 -1.77
C ARG A 168 -3.06 10.85 -3.26
N SER A 169 -4.02 10.36 -4.03
CA SER A 169 -4.16 10.72 -5.44
C SER A 169 -3.90 12.22 -5.59
N THR A 170 -2.83 12.59 -6.28
CA THR A 170 -2.67 13.94 -6.81
C THR A 170 -3.72 14.10 -7.90
N ARG A 171 -4.94 14.48 -7.51
CA ARG A 171 -5.92 14.98 -8.49
C ARG A 171 -5.38 16.30 -9.03
N PRO A 172 -5.23 16.47 -10.33
CA PRO A 172 -5.23 17.81 -10.90
C PRO A 172 -6.62 18.41 -10.64
N LEU A 173 -6.63 19.64 -10.14
CA LEU A 173 -7.82 20.47 -10.02
C LEU A 173 -8.47 20.72 -11.40
#